data_d883305a6eba7c9726fdb6575c6378fd
#
_entry.id   d883305a6eba7c9726fdb6575c6378fd
#
_cell.length_a   1.000
_cell.length_b   1.000
_cell.length_c   1.000
_cell.angle_alpha   90.00
_cell.angle_beta   90.00
_cell.angle_gamma   90.00
#
_symmetry.space_group_name_H-M   'P 1'
#
loop_
_entity.id
_entity.type
_entity.pdbx_description
1 polymer ?
#
loop_
_entity_poly.entity_id
_entity_poly.type
_entity_poly.pdbx_seq_one_letter_code
_entity_poly.pdbx_strand_id
1 'polypeptide(L)' 'MGETVLDVKGMSCPLPVLRANRALRALGPGDRLRVLATDRAAVADFQAFCRETGHALVAQGEESCVFSFTIRKREPA' A
#
# COMPACT_ATOMS: atom_id res chain seq x y z
N MET A 1 0.61 14.53 8.98
CA MET A 1 1.20 14.69 7.71
C MET A 1 2.55 14.01 7.65
N GLY A 2 2.67 12.98 6.96
CA GLY A 2 3.90 12.26 6.89
C GLY A 2 3.74 11.06 6.03
N GLU A 3 4.86 10.42 5.81
CA GLU A 3 4.90 9.19 5.05
C GLU A 3 5.40 8.09 5.95
N THR A 4 4.60 7.03 6.08
CA THR A 4 4.97 5.85 6.86
C THR A 4 5.43 4.78 5.88
N VAL A 5 6.52 4.11 6.20
CA VAL A 5 7.04 3.03 5.37
C VAL A 5 6.65 1.70 6.00
N LEU A 6 6.04 0.84 5.20
CA LEU A 6 5.65 -0.50 5.63
C LEU A 6 6.43 -1.51 4.80
N ASP A 7 7.27 -2.28 5.46
CA ASP A 7 8.10 -3.28 4.80
C ASP A 7 7.42 -4.63 4.91
N VAL A 8 6.92 -5.12 3.78
CA VAL A 8 6.31 -6.45 3.70
C VAL A 8 7.07 -7.33 2.71
N LYS A 9 8.36 -7.03 2.52
CA LYS A 9 9.19 -7.88 1.67
C LYS A 9 9.23 -9.29 2.25
N GLY A 10 9.21 -10.28 1.36
CA GLY A 10 9.21 -11.67 1.77
C GLY A 10 7.84 -12.24 2.08
N MET A 11 6.81 -11.40 2.17
CA MET A 11 5.46 -11.88 2.43
C MET A 11 4.74 -12.16 1.13
N SER A 12 3.92 -13.21 1.12
CA SER A 12 3.15 -13.56 -0.07
C SER A 12 1.70 -13.14 0.09
N CYS A 13 1.03 -13.04 -1.07
CA CYS A 13 -0.38 -12.70 -1.15
C CYS A 13 -1.21 -13.61 -0.24
N PRO A 14 -2.15 -13.07 0.55
CA PRO A 14 -2.62 -11.68 0.57
C PRO A 14 -2.03 -10.83 1.70
N LEU A 15 -0.94 -11.26 2.33
CA LEU A 15 -0.43 -10.61 3.53
C LEU A 15 -0.04 -9.16 3.31
N PRO A 16 0.61 -8.77 2.18
CA PRO A 16 0.96 -7.36 2.00
C PRO A 16 -0.25 -6.43 2.07
N VAL A 17 -1.36 -6.81 1.43
CA VAL A 17 -2.57 -5.98 1.45
C VAL A 17 -3.19 -5.95 2.83
N LEU A 18 -3.22 -7.08 3.52
CA LEU A 18 -3.78 -7.12 4.87
C LEU A 18 -2.99 -6.24 5.83
N ARG A 19 -1.66 -6.28 5.73
CA ARG A 19 -0.81 -5.43 6.56
C ARG A 19 -0.99 -3.97 6.23
N ALA A 20 -1.10 -3.63 4.93
CA ALA A 20 -1.30 -2.25 4.51
C ALA A 20 -2.64 -1.72 4.98
N ASN A 21 -3.69 -2.53 4.91
CA ASN A 21 -5.01 -2.12 5.37
C ASN A 21 -4.97 -1.77 6.86
N ARG A 22 -4.28 -2.60 7.64
CA ARG A 22 -4.16 -2.36 9.07
C ARG A 22 -3.37 -1.08 9.34
N ALA A 23 -2.28 -0.86 8.60
CA ALA A 23 -1.47 0.32 8.78
C ALA A 23 -2.24 1.59 8.43
N LEU A 24 -3.04 1.54 7.36
CA LEU A 24 -3.83 2.69 6.94
C LEU A 24 -4.87 3.07 7.97
N ARG A 25 -5.40 2.11 8.72
CA ARG A 25 -6.38 2.41 9.76
C ARG A 25 -5.79 3.28 10.86
N ALA A 26 -4.48 3.18 11.08
CA ALA A 26 -3.82 3.95 12.12
C ALA A 26 -3.42 5.35 11.63
N LEU A 27 -3.57 5.63 10.34
CA LEU A 27 -3.17 6.91 9.76
C LEU A 27 -4.37 7.83 9.65
N GLY A 28 -4.08 9.13 9.58
CA GLY A 28 -5.12 10.13 9.36
C GLY A 28 -5.41 10.33 7.88
N PRO A 29 -6.58 10.93 7.56
CA PRO A 29 -6.90 11.19 6.16
C PRO A 29 -5.84 12.03 5.48
N GLY A 30 -5.47 11.65 4.26
CA GLY A 30 -4.43 12.36 3.52
C GLY A 30 -3.01 11.90 3.80
N ASP A 31 -2.81 11.12 4.87
CA ASP A 31 -1.50 10.58 5.15
C ASP A 31 -1.12 9.54 4.10
N ARG A 32 0.17 9.33 3.92
CA ARG A 32 0.69 8.42 2.90
C ARG A 32 1.36 7.23 3.54
N LEU A 33 1.13 6.07 2.95
CA LEU A 33 1.78 4.82 3.33
C LEU A 33 2.58 4.33 2.14
N ARG A 34 3.87 4.13 2.35
CA ARG A 34 4.73 3.56 1.32
C ARG A 34 4.97 2.10 1.66
N VAL A 35 4.56 1.21 0.75
CA VAL A 35 4.65 -0.22 0.96
C VAL A 35 5.75 -0.78 0.09
N LEU A 36 6.60 -1.62 0.66
CA LEU A 36 7.65 -2.32 -0.08
C LEU A 36 7.34 -3.81 -0.05
N ALA A 37 7.23 -4.42 -1.22
CA ALA A 37 6.85 -5.82 -1.35
C ALA A 37 7.72 -6.52 -2.39
N THR A 38 7.84 -7.83 -2.28
CA THR A 38 8.59 -8.61 -3.27
C THR A 38 7.73 -9.61 -4.01
N ASP A 39 6.46 -9.79 -3.59
CA ASP A 39 5.54 -10.70 -4.27
C ASP A 39 4.95 -9.99 -5.49
N ARG A 40 5.13 -10.58 -6.67
CA ARG A 40 4.63 -10.01 -7.91
C ARG A 40 3.11 -9.81 -7.89
N ALA A 41 2.39 -10.66 -7.17
CA ALA A 41 0.94 -10.55 -7.07
C ALA A 41 0.51 -9.28 -6.35
N ALA A 42 1.41 -8.64 -5.61
CA ALA A 42 1.09 -7.41 -4.89
C ALA A 42 0.65 -6.29 -5.83
N VAL A 43 1.16 -6.27 -7.07
CA VAL A 43 0.82 -5.20 -8.01
C VAL A 43 -0.69 -5.17 -8.25
N ALA A 44 -1.27 -6.30 -8.68
CA ALA A 44 -2.70 -6.37 -8.95
C ALA A 44 -3.50 -6.24 -7.65
N ASP A 45 -2.98 -6.81 -6.56
CA ASP A 45 -3.68 -6.78 -5.28
C ASP A 45 -3.83 -5.36 -4.76
N PHE A 46 -2.76 -4.55 -4.84
CA PHE A 46 -2.85 -3.17 -4.36
C PHE A 46 -3.69 -2.30 -5.27
N GLN A 47 -3.66 -2.55 -6.58
CA GLN A 47 -4.53 -1.82 -7.48
C GLN A 47 -6.00 -2.09 -7.16
N ALA A 48 -6.34 -3.35 -6.94
CA ALA A 48 -7.71 -3.73 -6.59
C ALA A 48 -8.11 -3.18 -5.23
N PHE A 49 -7.21 -3.27 -4.26
CA PHE A 49 -7.47 -2.78 -2.90
C PHE A 49 -7.79 -1.29 -2.91
N CYS A 50 -6.98 -0.50 -3.61
CA CYS A 50 -7.20 0.95 -3.64
C CYS A 50 -8.49 1.29 -4.38
N ARG A 51 -8.80 0.55 -5.46
CA ARG A 51 -10.03 0.78 -6.19
C ARG A 51 -11.25 0.48 -5.34
N GLU A 52 -11.18 -0.59 -4.55
CA GLU A 52 -12.33 -1.03 -3.76
C GLU A 52 -12.53 -0.22 -2.50
N THR A 53 -11.45 0.28 -1.91
CA THR A 53 -11.53 1.03 -0.65
C THR A 53 -11.63 2.53 -0.84
N GLY A 54 -11.27 3.03 -2.02
CA GLY A 54 -11.25 4.47 -2.26
C GLY A 54 -9.96 5.15 -1.86
N HIS A 55 -8.98 4.41 -1.31
CA HIS A 55 -7.67 4.99 -1.10
C HIS A 55 -7.00 5.24 -2.45
N ALA A 56 -6.14 6.24 -2.52
CA ALA A 56 -5.49 6.62 -3.76
C ALA A 56 -4.13 5.96 -3.88
N LEU A 57 -3.92 5.21 -4.97
CA LEU A 57 -2.60 4.69 -5.30
C LEU A 57 -1.89 5.79 -6.09
N VAL A 58 -1.10 6.61 -5.38
CA VAL A 58 -0.54 7.82 -5.98
C VAL A 58 0.78 7.57 -6.68
N ALA A 59 1.45 6.47 -6.40
CA ALA A 59 2.68 6.11 -7.08
C ALA A 59 2.94 4.63 -6.94
N GLN A 60 3.56 4.02 -7.94
CA GLN A 60 4.04 2.65 -7.83
C GLN A 60 5.25 2.49 -8.71
N GLY A 61 6.11 1.55 -8.34
CA GLY A 61 7.32 1.29 -9.09
C GLY A 61 7.92 -0.04 -8.74
N GLU A 62 8.99 -0.37 -9.45
CA GLU A 62 9.73 -1.60 -9.21
C GLU A 62 11.21 -1.31 -9.41
N GLU A 63 12.03 -1.78 -8.48
CA GLU A 63 13.47 -1.65 -8.58
C GLU A 63 14.11 -2.85 -7.91
N SER A 64 14.95 -3.59 -8.67
CA SER A 64 15.67 -4.75 -8.13
C SER A 64 14.71 -5.75 -7.48
N CYS A 65 13.61 -6.03 -8.15
CA CYS A 65 12.60 -7.00 -7.71
C CYS A 65 11.85 -6.57 -6.45
N VAL A 66 11.96 -5.30 -6.06
CA VAL A 66 11.17 -4.76 -4.97
C VAL A 66 10.12 -3.84 -5.57
N PHE A 67 8.86 -4.15 -5.28
CA PHE A 67 7.73 -3.33 -5.72
C PHE A 67 7.42 -2.30 -4.65
N SER A 68 7.19 -1.06 -5.05
CA SER A 68 6.82 0.00 -4.11
C SER A 68 5.46 0.56 -4.49
N PHE A 69 4.66 0.85 -3.46
CA PHE A 69 3.33 1.42 -3.65
C PHE A 69 3.17 2.55 -2.65
N THR A 70 2.84 3.75 -3.13
CA THR A 70 2.53 4.86 -2.25
C THR A 70 1.03 5.07 -2.27
N ILE A 71 0.41 4.90 -1.12
CA ILE A 71 -1.04 4.94 -0.97
C ILE A 71 -1.39 6.11 -0.07
N ARG A 72 -2.26 7.00 -0.54
CA ARG A 72 -2.76 8.09 0.26
C ARG A 72 -4.10 7.69 0.85
N LYS A 73 -4.22 7.81 2.17
CA LYS A 73 -5.45 7.43 2.84
C LYS A 73 -6.58 8.35 2.40
N ARG A 74 -7.72 7.75 2.06
CA ARG A 74 -8.88 8.49 1.62
C ARG A 74 -9.39 9.40 2.73
N GLU A 75 -10.03 10.47 2.32
CA GLU A 75 -10.69 11.35 3.26
C GLU A 75 -12.10 10.84 3.52
N PRO A 76 -12.63 11.05 4.73
CA PRO A 76 -14.01 10.65 4.98
C PRO A 76 -14.95 11.48 4.10
N ALA A 77 -16.00 10.83 3.63
CA ALA A 77 -16.96 11.48 2.76
C ALA A 77 -17.81 12.47 3.54
#